data_75072915bf5109f55acaedf457f6aa87
#
_entry.id   75072915bf5109f55acaedf457f6aa87
#
_cell.length_a   1.000
_cell.length_b   1.000
_cell.length_c   1.000
_cell.angle_alpha   90.00
_cell.angle_beta   90.00
_cell.angle_gamma   90.00
#
_symmetry.space_group_name_H-M   'P 1'
#
loop_
_entity.id
_entity.type
_entity.pdbx_description
1 polymer ?
#
loop_
_entity_poly.entity_id
_entity_poly.type
_entity_poly.pdbx_seq_one_letter_code
_entity_poly.pdbx_strand_id
1 'polypeptide(L)'
;MAKLDLDDDIFGGVIPLIYVLSDSRGETANVVVMAAAAQFGDGSVEIVRVPNVKSVDEVRAFFDENYDESRPTAVFHTFANGILRREIRRELDGRGLPSIDLLGPAVTILSTLTGEEPSHAIGATFNPDAEAK
;
A
#
# COMPACT_ATOMS: atom_id res chain seq x y z
N MET A 1 23.53 11.84 -19.65
CA MET A 1 22.60 12.27 -18.67
C MET A 1 23.01 11.84 -17.27
N ALA A 2 23.16 12.79 -16.44
CA ALA A 2 23.80 12.56 -15.15
C ALA A 2 22.82 12.22 -14.03
N LYS A 3 21.59 11.89 -14.37
CA LYS A 3 20.61 11.68 -13.33
C LYS A 3 20.92 10.50 -12.42
N LEU A 4 21.61 9.50 -12.93
CA LEU A 4 22.01 8.37 -12.09
C LEU A 4 22.97 8.80 -11.00
N ASP A 5 23.94 9.62 -11.37
CA ASP A 5 24.91 10.10 -10.42
C ASP A 5 24.25 10.93 -9.33
N LEU A 6 23.27 11.72 -9.73
CA LEU A 6 22.56 12.56 -8.81
C LEU A 6 21.76 11.73 -7.78
N ASP A 7 21.08 10.69 -8.26
CA ASP A 7 20.31 9.82 -7.38
C ASP A 7 21.23 9.06 -6.43
N ASP A 8 22.35 8.58 -6.94
CA ASP A 8 23.33 7.89 -6.10
C ASP A 8 23.89 8.81 -5.02
N ASP A 9 24.12 10.07 -5.35
CA ASP A 9 24.62 11.03 -4.38
C ASP A 9 23.62 11.26 -3.25
N ILE A 10 22.33 11.33 -3.58
CA ILE A 10 21.30 11.60 -2.59
C ILE A 10 21.13 10.43 -1.62
N PHE A 11 21.11 9.21 -2.13
CA PHE A 11 20.80 8.03 -1.33
C PHE A 11 21.96 7.06 -1.22
N GLY A 12 23.14 7.43 -1.67
CA GLY A 12 24.29 6.55 -1.59
C GLY A 12 24.15 5.27 -2.39
N GLY A 13 23.38 5.31 -3.49
CA GLY A 13 23.14 4.14 -4.32
C GLY A 13 22.10 3.18 -3.77
N VAL A 14 21.44 3.53 -2.67
CA VAL A 14 20.43 2.66 -2.05
C VAL A 14 19.11 2.82 -2.81
N ILE A 15 18.55 1.68 -3.19
CA ILE A 15 17.27 1.65 -3.89
C ILE A 15 16.13 1.78 -2.87
N PRO A 16 15.20 2.72 -3.07
CA PRO A 16 14.04 2.84 -2.18
C PRO A 16 13.21 1.57 -2.15
N LEU A 17 12.61 1.29 -1.01
CA LEU A 17 11.83 0.10 -0.76
C LEU A 17 10.36 0.45 -0.59
N ILE A 18 9.50 -0.26 -1.33
CA ILE A 18 8.05 -0.09 -1.24
C ILE A 18 7.45 -1.38 -0.71
N TYR A 19 6.77 -1.30 0.42
CA TYR A 19 5.99 -2.42 0.93
C TYR A 19 4.55 -2.26 0.49
N VAL A 20 3.94 -3.36 0.06
CA VAL A 20 2.54 -3.40 -0.36
C VAL A 20 1.79 -4.29 0.62
N LEU A 21 1.04 -3.68 1.52
CA LEU A 21 0.29 -4.40 2.56
C LEU A 21 -1.15 -4.59 2.11
N SER A 22 -1.70 -5.78 2.36
CA SER A 22 -3.08 -6.08 2.00
C SER A 22 -3.68 -7.11 2.94
N ASP A 23 -4.99 -7.05 3.14
CA ASP A 23 -5.72 -8.09 3.87
C ASP A 23 -6.18 -9.22 2.95
N SER A 24 -5.81 -9.17 1.66
CA SER A 24 -6.01 -10.25 0.70
C SER A 24 -4.66 -10.58 0.06
N ARG A 25 -4.65 -11.08 -1.16
CA ARG A 25 -3.40 -11.44 -1.83
C ARG A 25 -2.59 -10.23 -2.31
N GLY A 26 -3.20 -9.05 -2.33
CA GLY A 26 -2.50 -7.83 -2.71
C GLY A 26 -2.34 -7.64 -4.21
N GLU A 27 -3.10 -8.35 -5.01
CA GLU A 27 -2.97 -8.29 -6.47
C GLU A 27 -3.31 -6.90 -7.02
N THR A 28 -4.43 -6.32 -6.56
CA THR A 28 -4.84 -5.00 -7.03
C THR A 28 -3.84 -3.93 -6.64
N ALA A 29 -3.41 -3.94 -5.39
CA ALA A 29 -2.42 -2.97 -4.92
C ALA A 29 -1.13 -3.12 -5.69
N ASN A 30 -0.71 -4.36 -5.94
CA ASN A 30 0.52 -4.60 -6.66
C ASN A 30 0.47 -4.04 -8.09
N VAL A 31 -0.66 -4.20 -8.76
CA VAL A 31 -0.84 -3.67 -10.12
C VAL A 31 -0.72 -2.14 -10.11
N VAL A 32 -1.34 -1.48 -9.16
CA VAL A 32 -1.28 -0.01 -9.07
C VAL A 32 0.15 0.44 -8.79
N VAL A 33 0.83 -0.22 -7.86
CA VAL A 33 2.21 0.14 -7.51
C VAL A 33 3.15 -0.09 -8.69
N MET A 34 2.97 -1.19 -9.40
CA MET A 34 3.77 -1.47 -10.59
C MET A 34 3.53 -0.42 -11.68
N ALA A 35 2.27 0.00 -11.86
CA ALA A 35 1.96 1.03 -12.84
C ALA A 35 2.61 2.37 -12.48
N ALA A 36 2.60 2.71 -11.18
CA ALA A 36 3.24 3.93 -10.72
C ALA A 36 4.77 3.85 -10.90
N ALA A 37 5.35 2.72 -10.53
CA ALA A 37 6.80 2.52 -10.66
C ALA A 37 7.27 2.53 -12.12
N ALA A 38 6.39 2.12 -13.03
CA ALA A 38 6.70 2.11 -14.46
C ALA A 38 6.96 3.52 -15.04
N GLN A 39 6.59 4.56 -14.32
CA GLN A 39 6.86 5.94 -14.72
C GLN A 39 8.33 6.33 -14.52
N PHE A 40 9.10 5.46 -13.91
CA PHE A 40 10.49 5.70 -13.57
C PHE A 40 11.36 4.60 -14.19
N GLY A 41 12.67 4.74 -14.16
CA GLY A 41 13.54 3.77 -14.79
C GLY A 41 13.49 2.39 -14.11
N ASP A 42 13.85 1.38 -14.86
CA ASP A 42 13.92 0.02 -14.32
C ASP A 42 14.86 -0.02 -13.11
N GLY A 43 14.44 -0.73 -12.09
CA GLY A 43 15.24 -0.84 -10.87
C GLY A 43 15.23 0.39 -9.98
N SER A 44 14.34 1.36 -10.25
CA SER A 44 14.25 2.57 -9.42
C SER A 44 13.77 2.31 -8.01
N VAL A 45 12.96 1.29 -7.81
CA VAL A 45 12.44 0.90 -6.51
C VAL A 45 12.39 -0.61 -6.41
N GLU A 46 12.43 -1.11 -5.18
CA GLU A 46 12.16 -2.52 -4.93
C GLU A 46 10.76 -2.62 -4.30
N ILE A 47 9.96 -3.57 -4.76
CA ILE A 47 8.58 -3.74 -4.29
C ILE A 47 8.46 -5.08 -3.59
N VAL A 48 7.99 -5.06 -2.34
CA VAL A 48 7.82 -6.27 -1.53
C VAL A 48 6.35 -6.36 -1.10
N ARG A 49 5.68 -7.44 -1.48
CA ARG A 49 4.29 -7.67 -1.09
C ARG A 49 4.21 -8.34 0.26
N VAL A 50 3.30 -7.86 1.10
CA VAL A 50 2.99 -8.46 2.40
C VAL A 50 1.48 -8.73 2.43
N PRO A 51 1.05 -9.87 1.89
CA PRO A 51 -0.38 -10.18 1.79
C PRO A 51 -0.93 -10.78 3.07
N ASN A 52 -2.24 -10.89 3.11
CA ASN A 52 -2.98 -11.62 4.16
C ASN A 52 -2.72 -11.07 5.57
N VAL A 53 -2.57 -9.77 5.67
CA VAL A 53 -2.40 -9.11 6.97
C VAL A 53 -3.74 -9.13 7.69
N LYS A 54 -3.74 -9.63 8.92
CA LYS A 54 -4.96 -9.82 9.71
C LYS A 54 -5.07 -8.90 10.91
N SER A 55 -3.96 -8.32 11.35
CA SER A 55 -3.97 -7.47 12.54
C SER A 55 -2.88 -6.42 12.49
N VAL A 56 -3.05 -5.38 13.27
CA VAL A 56 -2.01 -4.36 13.41
C VAL A 56 -0.78 -4.94 14.10
N ASP A 57 -0.96 -5.95 14.95
CA ASP A 57 0.18 -6.59 15.63
C ASP A 57 1.10 -7.27 14.62
N GLU A 58 0.55 -7.86 13.56
CA GLU A 58 1.37 -8.45 12.49
C GLU A 58 2.22 -7.38 11.80
N VAL A 59 1.64 -6.22 11.54
CA VAL A 59 2.36 -5.11 10.91
C VAL A 59 3.45 -4.60 11.83
N ARG A 60 3.12 -4.47 13.10
CA ARG A 60 4.08 -4.00 14.11
C ARG A 60 5.28 -4.94 14.20
N ALA A 61 5.02 -6.24 14.29
CA ALA A 61 6.07 -7.24 14.35
C ALA A 61 6.91 -7.25 13.08
N PHE A 62 6.25 -7.11 11.94
CA PHE A 62 6.95 -7.09 10.66
C PHE A 62 7.95 -5.95 10.57
N PHE A 63 7.54 -4.74 10.94
CA PHE A 63 8.45 -3.59 10.86
C PHE A 63 9.47 -3.55 11.99
N ASP A 64 9.15 -4.12 13.15
CA ASP A 64 10.14 -4.25 14.22
C ASP A 64 11.32 -5.10 13.75
N GLU A 65 11.05 -6.08 12.91
CA GLU A 65 12.05 -7.03 12.43
C GLU A 65 12.74 -6.57 11.15
N ASN A 66 12.05 -5.85 10.28
CA ASN A 66 12.49 -5.62 8.90
C ASN A 66 12.81 -4.17 8.55
N TYR A 67 12.49 -3.22 9.42
CA TYR A 67 12.69 -1.82 9.07
C TYR A 67 14.17 -1.45 9.09
N ASP A 68 14.63 -0.85 8.01
CA ASP A 68 16.01 -0.40 7.85
C ASP A 68 16.00 1.12 7.65
N GLU A 69 16.43 1.85 8.67
CA GLU A 69 16.46 3.31 8.66
C GLU A 69 17.32 3.88 7.54
N SER A 70 18.33 3.14 7.11
CA SER A 70 19.26 3.61 6.07
C SER A 70 18.63 3.60 4.69
N ARG A 71 17.45 3.02 4.56
CA ARG A 71 16.83 2.81 3.26
C ARG A 71 15.50 3.58 3.17
N PRO A 72 15.35 4.48 2.18
CA PRO A 72 14.06 5.16 1.99
C PRO A 72 12.96 4.14 1.79
N THR A 73 11.89 4.26 2.58
CA THR A 73 10.83 3.26 2.60
C THR A 73 9.46 3.94 2.60
N ALA A 74 8.53 3.39 1.85
CA ALA A 74 7.14 3.82 1.88
C ALA A 74 6.23 2.60 1.83
N VAL A 75 4.97 2.78 2.22
CA VAL A 75 4.00 1.70 2.30
C VAL A 75 2.77 2.08 1.48
N PHE A 76 2.37 1.19 0.59
CA PHE A 76 1.10 1.31 -0.14
C PHE A 76 0.21 0.20 0.38
N HIS A 77 -1.04 0.51 0.69
CA HIS A 77 -1.89 -0.52 1.29
C HIS A 77 -3.31 -0.52 0.77
N THR A 78 -3.93 -1.71 0.86
CA THR A 78 -5.34 -1.91 0.50
C THR A 78 -5.97 -2.80 1.57
N PHE A 79 -6.81 -2.22 2.41
CA PHE A 79 -7.53 -2.95 3.44
C PHE A 79 -9.02 -2.71 3.29
N ALA A 80 -9.79 -3.78 3.10
CA ALA A 80 -11.23 -3.69 3.02
C ALA A 80 -11.85 -3.42 4.39
N ASN A 81 -11.22 -3.94 5.45
CA ASN A 81 -11.71 -3.72 6.81
C ASN A 81 -11.30 -2.32 7.28
N GLY A 82 -12.30 -1.46 7.51
CA GLY A 82 -12.04 -0.08 7.86
C GLY A 82 -11.40 0.13 9.23
N ILE A 83 -11.69 -0.75 10.19
CA ILE A 83 -11.08 -0.66 11.52
C ILE A 83 -9.60 -1.02 11.43
N LEU A 84 -9.30 -2.12 10.79
CA LEU A 84 -7.92 -2.56 10.59
C LEU A 84 -7.12 -1.51 9.82
N ARG A 85 -7.72 -0.95 8.77
CA ARG A 85 -7.07 0.09 7.98
C ARG A 85 -6.65 1.28 8.82
N ARG A 86 -7.55 1.74 9.71
CA ARG A 86 -7.24 2.87 10.57
C ARG A 86 -6.15 2.55 11.58
N GLU A 87 -6.18 1.35 12.15
CA GLU A 87 -5.16 0.92 13.09
C GLU A 87 -3.79 0.84 12.44
N ILE A 88 -3.74 0.28 11.26
CA ILE A 88 -2.47 0.14 10.52
C ILE A 88 -1.94 1.51 10.11
N ARG A 89 -2.82 2.38 9.62
CA ARG A 89 -2.39 3.72 9.25
C ARG A 89 -1.80 4.46 10.44
N ARG A 90 -2.42 4.33 11.60
CA ARG A 90 -1.92 4.96 12.82
C ARG A 90 -0.56 4.40 13.20
N GLU A 91 -0.37 3.10 13.04
CA GLU A 91 0.91 2.47 13.33
C GLU A 91 2.00 2.97 12.40
N LEU A 92 1.70 3.07 11.10
CA LEU A 92 2.67 3.56 10.11
C LEU A 92 3.02 5.03 10.36
N ASP A 93 2.02 5.84 10.67
CA ASP A 93 2.24 7.26 10.99
C ASP A 93 3.13 7.40 12.22
N GLY A 94 2.90 6.58 13.24
CA GLY A 94 3.70 6.58 14.46
C GLY A 94 5.15 6.19 14.22
N ARG A 95 5.42 5.44 13.17
CA ARG A 95 6.79 5.06 12.79
C ARG A 95 7.42 6.06 11.83
N GLY A 96 6.67 7.07 11.40
CA GLY A 96 7.17 8.02 10.43
C GLY A 96 7.29 7.44 9.03
N LEU A 97 6.59 6.36 8.74
CA LEU A 97 6.62 5.73 7.41
C LEU A 97 5.57 6.38 6.51
N PRO A 98 6.00 7.01 5.41
CA PRO A 98 5.02 7.53 4.44
C PRO A 98 4.15 6.40 3.93
N SER A 99 2.84 6.62 3.88
CA SER A 99 1.93 5.59 3.40
C SER A 99 0.81 6.18 2.57
N ILE A 100 0.24 5.35 1.71
CA ILE A 100 -0.93 5.73 0.93
C ILE A 100 -1.93 4.59 0.94
N ASP A 101 -3.19 4.95 1.21
CA ASP A 101 -4.31 4.03 1.17
C ASP A 101 -4.86 4.04 -0.26
N LEU A 102 -4.71 2.92 -0.96
CA LEU A 102 -5.14 2.81 -2.35
C LEU A 102 -6.62 2.44 -2.50
N LEU A 103 -7.28 2.07 -1.44
CA LEU A 103 -8.67 1.60 -1.49
C LEU A 103 -9.64 2.49 -0.73
N GLY A 104 -9.26 2.93 0.46
CA GLY A 104 -10.17 3.63 1.37
C GLY A 104 -10.84 4.86 0.78
N PRO A 105 -10.11 5.78 0.17
CA PRO A 105 -10.73 6.97 -0.43
C PRO A 105 -11.75 6.62 -1.52
N ALA A 106 -11.45 5.60 -2.33
CA ALA A 106 -12.38 5.15 -3.36
C ALA A 106 -13.66 4.59 -2.75
N VAL A 107 -13.54 3.79 -1.69
CA VAL A 107 -14.69 3.25 -0.97
C VAL A 107 -15.52 4.38 -0.36
N THR A 108 -14.87 5.39 0.21
CA THR A 108 -15.56 6.53 0.80
C THR A 108 -16.40 7.28 -0.23
N ILE A 109 -15.84 7.50 -1.41
CA ILE A 109 -16.58 8.17 -2.49
C ILE A 109 -17.82 7.36 -2.88
N LEU A 110 -17.65 6.06 -3.07
CA LEU A 110 -18.76 5.20 -3.45
C LEU A 110 -19.81 5.10 -2.36
N SER A 111 -19.41 5.08 -1.10
CA SER A 111 -20.33 5.10 0.02
C SER A 111 -21.17 6.37 0.03
N THR A 112 -20.54 7.51 -0.25
CA THR A 112 -21.25 8.78 -0.34
C THR A 112 -22.26 8.79 -1.49
N LEU A 113 -21.85 8.29 -2.66
CA LEU A 113 -22.70 8.29 -3.83
C LEU A 113 -23.87 7.32 -3.73
N THR A 114 -23.65 6.16 -3.11
CA THR A 114 -24.69 5.13 -3.00
C THR A 114 -25.56 5.29 -1.77
N GLY A 115 -25.09 5.99 -0.76
CA GLY A 115 -25.76 6.07 0.54
C GLY A 115 -25.68 4.77 1.33
N GLU A 116 -24.83 3.83 0.90
CA GLU A 116 -24.70 2.52 1.54
C GLU A 116 -23.39 2.43 2.34
N GLU A 117 -23.44 1.63 3.39
CA GLU A 117 -22.25 1.31 4.15
C GLU A 117 -21.45 0.24 3.41
N PRO A 118 -20.13 0.32 3.37
CA PRO A 118 -19.33 -0.71 2.73
C PRO A 118 -19.42 -2.04 3.51
N SER A 119 -19.33 -3.14 2.77
CA SER A 119 -19.44 -4.47 3.37
C SER A 119 -18.18 -4.89 4.13
N HIS A 120 -17.05 -4.25 3.86
CA HIS A 120 -15.73 -4.61 4.41
C HIS A 120 -15.29 -6.02 4.03
N ALA A 121 -15.86 -6.58 2.94
CA ALA A 121 -15.54 -7.93 2.50
C ALA A 121 -14.14 -7.98 1.88
N ILE A 122 -13.29 -8.81 2.46
CA ILE A 122 -11.91 -8.96 2.00
C ILE A 122 -11.88 -9.69 0.66
N GLY A 123 -11.14 -9.14 -0.30
CA GLY A 123 -10.98 -9.76 -1.62
C GLY A 123 -12.18 -9.68 -2.52
N ALA A 124 -13.19 -8.87 -2.16
CA ALA A 124 -14.39 -8.72 -2.98
C ALA A 124 -14.07 -8.00 -4.29
N THR A 125 -14.76 -8.41 -5.35
CA THR A 125 -14.69 -7.72 -6.63
C THR A 125 -16.10 -7.42 -7.11
N PHE A 126 -16.22 -6.31 -7.81
CA PHE A 126 -17.52 -5.88 -8.34
C PHE A 126 -17.83 -6.60 -9.63
N ASN A 127 -19.08 -7.04 -9.78
CA ASN A 127 -19.56 -7.63 -11.03
C ASN A 127 -20.46 -6.61 -11.73
N PRO A 128 -19.97 -5.93 -12.78
CA PRO A 128 -20.75 -4.91 -13.45
C PRO A 128 -21.93 -5.48 -14.23
N ASP A 129 -21.93 -6.80 -14.50
CA ASP A 129 -22.99 -7.46 -15.25
C ASP A 129 -24.09 -8.03 -14.36
N ALA A 130 -23.96 -7.89 -13.03
CA ALA A 130 -25.00 -8.35 -12.13
C ALA A 130 -26.23 -7.46 -12.26
N GLU A 131 -27.42 -8.07 -12.10
CA GLU A 131 -28.66 -7.30 -12.16
C GLU A 131 -28.74 -6.29 -11.02
N ALA A 132 -29.20 -5.08 -11.35
CA ALA A 132 -29.46 -4.07 -10.34
C ALA A 132 -30.68 -4.48 -9.51
N LYS A 133 -30.69 -4.09 -8.26
CA LYS A 133 -31.79 -4.42 -7.36
C LYS A 133 -32.79 -3.30 -7.25
#